data_fdbed555b0857ace656d608f30542ed6
#
_entry.id   fdbed555b0857ace656d608f30542ed6
#
_cell.length_a   1.000
_cell.length_b   1.000
_cell.length_c   1.000
_cell.angle_alpha   90.00
_cell.angle_beta   90.00
_cell.angle_gamma   90.00
#
_symmetry.space_group_name_H-M   'P 1'
#
loop_
_entity.id
_entity.type
_entity.pdbx_description
1 polymer ?
#
loop_
_entity_poly.entity_id
_entity_poly.type
_entity_poly.pdbx_seq_one_letter_code
_entity_poly.pdbx_strand_id
1 'polypeptide(L)'
;LWNTERGYDKTIAAFEKSLSDLQLDYLDLYLIHWPANETQFANWFDINADTWRAFEQLYKEGKVRAIGVSNFPKDYLAKLLESATIIPAVNQIEFHPGYLQQDTVALCQSNDILVQAWSPLGSGRILQDETLVALAKEKNTSVGQLCIKFALSQGILPLPKSTNPDNIKRNLAVDDFELTASDIKTILDLPEMGFSGSDPKKVAF
;
A
#
# COMPACT_ATOMS: atom_id res chain seq x y z
N LEU A 1 8.76 5.35 -8.08
CA LEU A 1 9.59 6.57 -7.97
C LEU A 1 10.22 6.64 -6.59
N TRP A 2 11.55 6.73 -6.52
CA TRP A 2 12.26 6.87 -5.24
C TRP A 2 12.17 8.29 -4.68
N ASN A 3 12.42 8.43 -3.39
CA ASN A 3 12.17 9.68 -2.64
C ASN A 3 13.07 10.86 -3.04
N THR A 4 14.27 10.61 -3.60
CA THR A 4 15.19 11.66 -4.08
C THR A 4 14.76 12.26 -5.43
N GLU A 5 13.83 11.61 -6.14
CA GLU A 5 13.43 11.93 -7.50
C GLU A 5 12.07 12.64 -7.59
N ARG A 6 11.66 13.30 -6.49
CA ARG A 6 10.41 14.07 -6.42
C ARG A 6 10.53 15.39 -7.19
N GLY A 7 9.39 15.94 -7.63
CA GLY A 7 9.27 17.11 -8.50
C GLY A 7 9.18 16.70 -9.97
N TYR A 8 8.65 17.59 -10.82
CA TYR A 8 8.27 17.25 -12.19
C TYR A 8 9.45 16.71 -13.02
N ASP A 9 10.51 17.50 -13.20
CA ASP A 9 11.62 17.16 -14.11
C ASP A 9 12.39 15.91 -13.64
N LYS A 10 12.63 15.79 -12.33
CA LYS A 10 13.29 14.62 -11.76
C LYS A 10 12.46 13.36 -11.92
N THR A 11 11.15 13.48 -11.75
CA THR A 11 10.22 12.35 -11.93
C THR A 11 10.25 11.83 -13.36
N ILE A 12 10.22 12.72 -14.37
CA ILE A 12 10.32 12.33 -15.78
C ILE A 12 11.68 11.63 -16.05
N ALA A 13 12.78 12.21 -15.59
CA ALA A 13 14.11 11.62 -15.79
C ALA A 13 14.24 10.24 -15.10
N ALA A 14 13.72 10.09 -13.87
CA ALA A 14 13.75 8.81 -13.15
C ALA A 14 12.85 7.75 -13.80
N PHE A 15 11.74 8.15 -14.39
CA PHE A 15 10.88 7.27 -15.16
C PHE A 15 11.58 6.72 -16.41
N GLU A 16 12.17 7.60 -17.22
CA GLU A 16 12.93 7.19 -18.43
C GLU A 16 14.09 6.27 -18.07
N LYS A 17 14.79 6.56 -16.97
CA LYS A 17 15.82 5.67 -16.45
C LYS A 17 15.24 4.30 -16.06
N SER A 18 14.09 4.25 -15.40
CA SER A 18 13.44 2.99 -15.03
C SER A 18 13.08 2.15 -16.24
N LEU A 19 12.52 2.74 -17.31
CA LEU A 19 12.25 2.06 -18.57
C LEU A 19 13.53 1.49 -19.19
N SER A 20 14.59 2.30 -19.25
CA SER A 20 15.89 1.87 -19.78
C SER A 20 16.48 0.70 -18.99
N ASP A 21 16.48 0.80 -17.65
CA ASP A 21 17.02 -0.25 -16.77
C ASP A 21 16.25 -1.57 -16.89
N LEU A 22 14.91 -1.48 -17.05
CA LEU A 22 14.02 -2.63 -17.22
C LEU A 22 13.96 -3.15 -18.65
N GLN A 23 14.48 -2.39 -19.63
CA GLN A 23 14.37 -2.69 -21.07
C GLN A 23 12.92 -2.83 -21.52
N LEU A 24 12.07 -1.90 -21.07
CA LEU A 24 10.63 -1.85 -21.38
C LEU A 24 10.28 -0.55 -22.10
N ASP A 25 9.18 -0.58 -22.86
CA ASP A 25 8.65 0.57 -23.57
C ASP A 25 7.56 1.31 -22.78
N TYR A 26 6.96 0.65 -21.79
CA TYR A 26 5.93 1.20 -20.90
C TYR A 26 5.93 0.47 -19.54
N LEU A 27 5.24 1.05 -18.55
CA LEU A 27 4.92 0.39 -17.28
C LEU A 27 3.41 0.19 -17.12
N ASP A 28 3.00 -0.92 -16.50
CA ASP A 28 1.59 -1.13 -16.16
C ASP A 28 1.18 -0.28 -14.96
N LEU A 29 2.07 -0.11 -13.98
CA LEU A 29 1.82 0.69 -12.79
C LEU A 29 3.09 1.42 -12.34
N TYR A 30 2.97 2.72 -12.06
CA TYR A 30 4.04 3.53 -11.48
C TYR A 30 3.55 4.23 -10.22
N LEU A 31 4.31 4.13 -9.12
CA LEU A 31 3.93 4.65 -7.81
C LEU A 31 4.92 5.69 -7.29
N ILE A 32 4.43 6.76 -6.67
CA ILE A 32 5.23 7.55 -5.73
C ILE A 32 5.45 6.67 -4.51
N HIS A 33 6.70 6.34 -4.15
CA HIS A 33 7.01 5.36 -3.10
C HIS A 33 6.68 5.89 -1.69
N TRP A 34 7.05 7.14 -1.40
CA TRP A 34 6.70 7.87 -0.18
C TRP A 34 6.41 9.33 -0.50
N PRO A 35 5.47 9.98 0.17
CA PRO A 35 5.25 11.41 -0.01
C PRO A 35 6.44 12.24 0.47
N ALA A 36 6.63 13.43 -0.08
CA ALA A 36 7.32 14.49 0.63
C ALA A 36 6.52 14.84 1.87
N ASN A 37 7.17 15.09 2.99
CA ASN A 37 6.51 15.36 4.26
C ASN A 37 6.99 16.66 4.90
N GLU A 38 6.21 17.15 5.85
CA GLU A 38 6.40 18.43 6.52
C GLU A 38 7.66 18.50 7.39
N THR A 39 8.22 17.34 7.79
CA THR A 39 9.47 17.31 8.57
C THR A 39 10.70 17.51 7.70
N GLN A 40 10.60 17.22 6.40
CA GLN A 40 11.70 17.36 5.44
C GLN A 40 11.59 18.66 4.62
N PHE A 41 10.36 19.09 4.29
CA PHE A 41 10.14 20.18 3.33
C PHE A 41 8.99 21.09 3.76
N ALA A 42 9.25 22.38 3.90
CA ALA A 42 8.20 23.37 4.21
C ALA A 42 7.11 23.42 3.11
N ASN A 43 7.48 23.13 1.86
CA ASN A 43 6.59 23.09 0.70
C ASN A 43 6.26 21.67 0.26
N TRP A 44 6.16 20.71 1.18
CA TRP A 44 5.95 19.29 0.92
C TRP A 44 4.73 19.01 0.01
N PHE A 45 3.68 19.81 0.17
CA PHE A 45 2.48 19.67 -0.65
C PHE A 45 2.75 19.99 -2.12
N ASP A 46 3.43 21.12 -2.40
CA ASP A 46 3.76 21.52 -3.77
C ASP A 46 4.67 20.50 -4.46
N ILE A 47 5.61 19.91 -3.69
CA ILE A 47 6.49 18.84 -4.19
C ILE A 47 5.66 17.61 -4.58
N ASN A 48 4.72 17.19 -3.75
CA ASN A 48 3.84 16.05 -4.07
C ASN A 48 2.95 16.34 -5.28
N ALA A 49 2.34 17.52 -5.34
CA ALA A 49 1.50 17.95 -6.46
C ALA A 49 2.30 18.02 -7.78
N ASP A 50 3.53 18.56 -7.72
CA ASP A 50 4.40 18.67 -8.89
C ASP A 50 4.87 17.29 -9.39
N THR A 51 5.19 16.39 -8.47
CA THR A 51 5.49 14.99 -8.77
C THR A 51 4.28 14.30 -9.42
N TRP A 52 3.07 14.52 -8.86
CA TRP A 52 1.85 13.94 -9.41
C TRP A 52 1.53 14.45 -10.83
N ARG A 53 1.76 15.74 -11.09
CA ARG A 53 1.61 16.31 -12.43
C ARG A 53 2.50 15.61 -13.48
N ALA A 54 3.72 15.23 -13.11
CA ALA A 54 4.59 14.43 -13.99
C ALA A 54 4.00 13.02 -14.23
N PHE A 55 3.42 12.37 -13.21
CA PHE A 55 2.72 11.08 -13.35
C PHE A 55 1.54 11.19 -14.30
N GLU A 56 0.73 12.24 -14.16
CA GLU A 56 -0.40 12.50 -15.07
C GLU A 56 0.05 12.70 -16.52
N GLN A 57 1.18 13.38 -16.73
CA GLN A 57 1.76 13.55 -18.06
C GLN A 57 2.18 12.22 -18.68
N LEU A 58 2.91 11.39 -17.92
CA LEU A 58 3.32 10.05 -18.36
C LEU A 58 2.12 9.15 -18.69
N TYR A 59 1.05 9.25 -17.91
CA TYR A 59 -0.20 8.55 -18.17
C TYR A 59 -0.87 9.03 -19.47
N LYS A 60 -0.99 10.34 -19.68
CA LYS A 60 -1.56 10.94 -20.88
C LYS A 60 -0.77 10.60 -22.17
N GLU A 61 0.55 10.43 -22.03
CA GLU A 61 1.45 9.99 -23.12
C GLU A 61 1.36 8.47 -23.39
N GLY A 62 0.61 7.72 -22.59
CA GLY A 62 0.49 6.26 -22.70
C GLY A 62 1.75 5.48 -22.28
N LYS A 63 2.71 6.15 -21.64
CA LYS A 63 3.92 5.51 -21.12
C LYS A 63 3.66 4.68 -19.86
N VAL A 64 2.61 5.00 -19.12
CA VAL A 64 2.14 4.26 -17.93
C VAL A 64 0.65 3.98 -18.08
N ARG A 65 0.22 2.74 -17.81
CA ARG A 65 -1.19 2.34 -17.88
C ARG A 65 -2.00 2.73 -16.65
N ALA A 66 -1.36 2.76 -15.48
CA ALA A 66 -1.96 3.18 -14.23
C ALA A 66 -0.93 3.92 -13.37
N ILE A 67 -1.37 4.99 -12.72
CA ILE A 67 -0.53 5.77 -11.80
C ILE A 67 -1.12 5.73 -10.40
N GLY A 68 -0.27 5.74 -9.39
CA GLY A 68 -0.70 5.65 -8.01
C GLY A 68 0.33 6.19 -7.03
N VAL A 69 -0.01 6.05 -5.78
CA VAL A 69 0.82 6.52 -4.67
C VAL A 69 1.07 5.38 -3.69
N SER A 70 2.06 5.54 -2.84
CA SER A 70 2.32 4.64 -1.72
C SER A 70 2.61 5.46 -0.47
N ASN A 71 2.10 4.97 0.67
CA ASN A 71 2.29 5.59 1.98
C ASN A 71 1.70 7.01 2.12
N PHE A 72 0.62 7.30 1.38
CA PHE A 72 -0.11 8.56 1.53
C PHE A 72 -1.20 8.39 2.60
N PRO A 73 -1.04 8.96 3.81
CA PRO A 73 -2.08 8.94 4.82
C PRO A 73 -3.27 9.83 4.37
N LYS A 74 -4.42 9.69 5.05
CA LYS A 74 -5.68 10.35 4.71
C LYS A 74 -5.53 11.83 4.34
N ASP A 75 -4.87 12.60 5.18
CA ASP A 75 -4.72 14.05 5.02
C ASP A 75 -3.82 14.43 3.83
N TYR A 76 -2.75 13.64 3.59
CA TYR A 76 -1.86 13.83 2.42
C TYR A 76 -2.55 13.43 1.13
N LEU A 77 -3.29 12.32 1.15
CA LEU A 77 -4.08 11.88 -0.01
C LEU A 77 -5.18 12.87 -0.32
N ALA A 78 -5.96 13.31 0.68
CA ALA A 78 -7.01 14.31 0.49
C ALA A 78 -6.44 15.60 -0.13
N LYS A 79 -5.28 16.03 0.35
CA LYS A 79 -4.62 17.23 -0.19
C LYS A 79 -4.15 17.04 -1.63
N LEU A 80 -3.62 15.88 -1.98
CA LEU A 80 -3.26 15.55 -3.37
C LEU A 80 -4.49 15.59 -4.29
N LEU A 81 -5.62 15.03 -3.83
CA LEU A 81 -6.86 14.97 -4.59
C LEU A 81 -7.46 16.35 -4.91
N GLU A 82 -7.17 17.40 -4.11
CA GLU A 82 -7.59 18.76 -4.41
C GLU A 82 -7.00 19.31 -5.73
N SER A 83 -5.81 18.84 -6.13
CA SER A 83 -5.09 19.31 -7.32
C SER A 83 -4.98 18.27 -8.45
N ALA A 84 -5.25 17.01 -8.15
CA ALA A 84 -5.17 15.92 -9.12
C ALA A 84 -6.25 16.02 -10.20
N THR A 85 -5.87 15.91 -11.47
CA THR A 85 -6.81 15.79 -12.59
C THR A 85 -7.09 14.32 -12.96
N ILE A 86 -6.18 13.43 -12.57
CA ILE A 86 -6.31 11.98 -12.67
C ILE A 86 -6.21 11.43 -11.25
N ILE A 87 -7.25 10.72 -10.82
CA ILE A 87 -7.28 10.11 -9.50
C ILE A 87 -6.25 8.97 -9.44
N PRO A 88 -5.47 8.80 -8.35
CA PRO A 88 -4.61 7.65 -8.19
C PRO A 88 -5.38 6.34 -8.30
N ALA A 89 -4.93 5.41 -9.14
CA ALA A 89 -5.54 4.09 -9.24
C ALA A 89 -5.29 3.23 -7.98
N VAL A 90 -4.20 3.51 -7.28
CA VAL A 90 -3.72 2.73 -6.13
C VAL A 90 -3.16 3.65 -5.05
N ASN A 91 -3.42 3.31 -3.78
CA ASN A 91 -2.61 3.73 -2.64
C ASN A 91 -2.09 2.47 -1.92
N GLN A 92 -0.78 2.24 -1.99
CA GLN A 92 -0.13 1.08 -1.36
C GLN A 92 0.35 1.47 0.05
N ILE A 93 -0.28 0.94 1.09
CA ILE A 93 -0.02 1.31 2.50
C ILE A 93 0.35 0.09 3.35
N GLU A 94 0.96 0.29 4.52
CA GLU A 94 1.06 -0.75 5.54
C GLU A 94 -0.35 -1.09 6.02
N PHE A 95 -0.75 -2.35 5.86
CA PHE A 95 -2.05 -2.80 6.34
C PHE A 95 -1.99 -4.27 6.76
N HIS A 96 -2.40 -4.54 8.01
CA HIS A 96 -2.49 -5.88 8.58
C HIS A 96 -3.38 -5.87 9.84
N PRO A 97 -3.80 -7.02 10.38
CA PRO A 97 -4.42 -7.09 11.70
C PRO A 97 -3.62 -6.32 12.75
N GLY A 98 -4.29 -5.42 13.48
CA GLY A 98 -3.67 -4.51 14.45
C GLY A 98 -3.06 -3.22 13.86
N TYR A 99 -3.05 -3.02 12.53
CA TYR A 99 -2.70 -1.76 11.91
C TYR A 99 -3.53 -1.51 10.66
N LEU A 100 -4.72 -0.95 10.85
CA LEU A 100 -5.79 -0.95 9.84
C LEU A 100 -5.87 0.34 9.01
N GLN A 101 -5.33 1.45 9.50
CA GLN A 101 -5.39 2.76 8.85
C GLN A 101 -6.80 3.12 8.32
N GLN A 102 -7.84 2.84 9.10
CA GLN A 102 -9.25 2.87 8.69
C GLN A 102 -9.66 4.14 7.95
N ASP A 103 -9.20 5.30 8.42
CA ASP A 103 -9.50 6.59 7.80
C ASP A 103 -8.90 6.72 6.39
N THR A 104 -7.67 6.23 6.19
CA THR A 104 -7.01 6.23 4.89
C THR A 104 -7.71 5.26 3.93
N VAL A 105 -8.05 4.06 4.43
CA VAL A 105 -8.79 3.04 3.66
C VAL A 105 -10.15 3.59 3.22
N ALA A 106 -10.91 4.19 4.15
CA ALA A 106 -12.22 4.77 3.84
C ALA A 106 -12.15 5.88 2.78
N LEU A 107 -11.14 6.76 2.87
CA LEU A 107 -10.94 7.79 1.84
C LEU A 107 -10.59 7.18 0.48
N CYS A 108 -9.73 6.16 0.44
CA CYS A 108 -9.40 5.45 -0.80
C CYS A 108 -10.67 4.84 -1.42
N GLN A 109 -11.43 4.09 -0.64
CA GLN A 109 -12.65 3.41 -1.11
C GLN A 109 -13.71 4.40 -1.62
N SER A 110 -13.87 5.56 -0.96
CA SER A 110 -14.83 6.60 -1.40
C SER A 110 -14.44 7.32 -2.68
N ASN A 111 -13.20 7.14 -3.16
CA ASN A 111 -12.67 7.73 -4.39
C ASN A 111 -12.27 6.66 -5.43
N ASP A 112 -12.74 5.42 -5.29
CA ASP A 112 -12.41 4.29 -6.17
C ASP A 112 -10.90 4.02 -6.31
N ILE A 113 -10.13 4.32 -5.25
CA ILE A 113 -8.69 4.06 -5.18
C ILE A 113 -8.49 2.67 -4.57
N LEU A 114 -7.86 1.75 -5.31
CA LEU A 114 -7.53 0.43 -4.79
C LEU A 114 -6.46 0.54 -3.70
N VAL A 115 -6.76 -0.01 -2.53
CA VAL A 115 -5.75 -0.14 -1.48
C VAL A 115 -4.94 -1.42 -1.70
N GLN A 116 -3.62 -1.30 -1.73
CA GLN A 116 -2.69 -2.42 -1.66
C GLN A 116 -2.03 -2.45 -0.28
N ALA A 117 -1.95 -3.64 0.31
CA ALA A 117 -1.33 -3.84 1.62
C ALA A 117 0.11 -4.31 1.47
N TRP A 118 1.09 -3.43 1.74
CA TRP A 118 2.42 -3.94 2.01
C TRP A 118 2.53 -4.43 3.46
N SER A 119 3.44 -5.38 3.72
CA SER A 119 3.57 -6.09 5.00
C SER A 119 2.24 -6.64 5.55
N PRO A 120 1.42 -7.36 4.76
CA PRO A 120 0.12 -7.86 5.22
C PRO A 120 0.22 -8.84 6.40
N LEU A 121 1.43 -9.30 6.72
CA LEU A 121 1.76 -10.17 7.85
C LEU A 121 2.51 -9.42 8.98
N GLY A 122 2.44 -8.08 9.02
CA GLY A 122 3.18 -7.25 9.96
C GLY A 122 4.69 -7.49 9.94
N SER A 123 5.27 -7.88 8.80
CA SER A 123 6.67 -8.35 8.68
C SER A 123 7.02 -9.47 9.67
N GLY A 124 6.03 -10.32 10.00
CA GLY A 124 6.18 -11.44 10.93
C GLY A 124 5.91 -11.11 12.41
N ARG A 125 5.77 -9.83 12.77
CA ARG A 125 5.60 -9.38 14.17
C ARG A 125 4.28 -9.84 14.80
N ILE A 126 3.24 -10.05 13.99
CA ILE A 126 1.90 -10.43 14.45
C ILE A 126 1.63 -11.94 14.39
N LEU A 127 2.56 -12.74 13.84
CA LEU A 127 2.33 -14.18 13.60
C LEU A 127 2.20 -15.02 14.88
N GLN A 128 2.58 -14.48 16.02
CA GLN A 128 2.50 -15.16 17.33
C GLN A 128 1.43 -14.55 18.25
N ASP A 129 0.60 -13.62 17.74
CA ASP A 129 -0.52 -13.10 18.52
C ASP A 129 -1.49 -14.22 18.87
N GLU A 130 -1.85 -14.31 20.15
CA GLU A 130 -2.64 -15.42 20.69
C GLU A 130 -4.04 -15.50 20.05
N THR A 131 -4.66 -14.35 19.77
CA THR A 131 -5.99 -14.28 19.13
C THR A 131 -5.92 -14.78 17.69
N LEU A 132 -4.94 -14.30 16.92
CA LEU A 132 -4.74 -14.73 15.54
C LEU A 132 -4.36 -16.21 15.44
N VAL A 133 -3.53 -16.72 16.38
CA VAL A 133 -3.16 -18.14 16.44
C VAL A 133 -4.37 -19.01 16.77
N ALA A 134 -5.20 -18.61 17.76
CA ALA A 134 -6.40 -19.34 18.12
C ALA A 134 -7.38 -19.40 16.93
N LEU A 135 -7.62 -18.27 16.28
CA LEU A 135 -8.53 -18.18 15.13
C LEU A 135 -8.02 -19.00 13.92
N ALA A 136 -6.72 -18.91 13.62
CA ALA A 136 -6.12 -19.70 12.54
C ALA A 136 -6.24 -21.21 12.80
N LYS A 137 -6.07 -21.65 14.06
CA LYS A 137 -6.26 -23.05 14.47
C LYS A 137 -7.72 -23.49 14.29
N GLU A 138 -8.68 -22.66 14.69
CA GLU A 138 -10.12 -22.92 14.51
C GLU A 138 -10.46 -23.12 13.02
N LYS A 139 -9.89 -22.28 12.14
CA LYS A 139 -10.10 -22.35 10.70
C LYS A 139 -9.23 -23.41 9.99
N ASN A 140 -8.43 -24.18 10.73
CA ASN A 140 -7.48 -25.14 10.19
C ASN A 140 -6.54 -24.53 9.13
N THR A 141 -6.04 -23.32 9.40
CA THR A 141 -5.18 -22.56 8.49
C THR A 141 -3.97 -21.97 9.23
N SER A 142 -3.08 -21.28 8.54
CA SER A 142 -1.97 -20.55 9.15
C SER A 142 -2.35 -19.10 9.44
N VAL A 143 -1.69 -18.46 10.42
CA VAL A 143 -1.87 -17.02 10.69
C VAL A 143 -1.57 -16.19 9.45
N GLY A 144 -0.57 -16.57 8.64
CA GLY A 144 -0.26 -15.87 7.39
C GLY A 144 -1.43 -15.89 6.40
N GLN A 145 -2.05 -17.05 6.17
CA GLN A 145 -3.23 -17.17 5.30
C GLN A 145 -4.43 -16.40 5.88
N LEU A 146 -4.62 -16.46 7.21
CA LEU A 146 -5.66 -15.70 7.90
C LEU A 146 -5.53 -14.19 7.64
N CYS A 147 -4.32 -13.62 7.78
CA CYS A 147 -4.06 -12.20 7.53
C CYS A 147 -4.31 -11.82 6.06
N ILE A 148 -3.90 -12.67 5.12
CA ILE A 148 -4.15 -12.45 3.68
C ILE A 148 -5.65 -12.47 3.39
N LYS A 149 -6.38 -13.50 3.86
CA LYS A 149 -7.84 -13.60 3.69
C LYS A 149 -8.57 -12.42 4.32
N PHE A 150 -8.12 -11.97 5.49
CA PHE A 150 -8.66 -10.78 6.15
C PHE A 150 -8.50 -9.53 5.26
N ALA A 151 -7.31 -9.25 4.74
CA ALA A 151 -7.11 -8.11 3.84
C ALA A 151 -8.04 -8.18 2.62
N LEU A 152 -8.15 -9.35 1.98
CA LEU A 152 -9.06 -9.57 0.84
C LEU A 152 -10.53 -9.32 1.23
N SER A 153 -10.94 -9.74 2.43
CA SER A 153 -12.31 -9.52 2.92
C SER A 153 -12.64 -8.04 3.15
N GLN A 154 -11.63 -7.19 3.29
CA GLN A 154 -11.77 -5.73 3.40
C GLN A 154 -11.68 -5.02 2.03
N GLY A 155 -11.63 -5.77 0.91
CA GLY A 155 -11.42 -5.21 -0.43
C GLY A 155 -10.01 -4.67 -0.67
N ILE A 156 -9.03 -5.13 0.12
CA ILE A 156 -7.64 -4.70 0.06
C ILE A 156 -6.79 -5.79 -0.58
N LEU A 157 -5.93 -5.43 -1.54
CA LEU A 157 -5.04 -6.36 -2.24
C LEU A 157 -3.73 -6.58 -1.45
N PRO A 158 -3.52 -7.75 -0.81
CA PRO A 158 -2.32 -8.01 -0.05
C PRO A 158 -1.12 -8.35 -0.94
N LEU A 159 0.06 -7.87 -0.54
CA LEU A 159 1.34 -8.13 -1.20
C LEU A 159 2.29 -8.91 -0.27
N PRO A 160 2.03 -10.20 -0.01
CA PRO A 160 2.86 -11.00 0.87
C PRO A 160 4.19 -11.35 0.20
N LYS A 161 5.31 -11.10 0.90
CA LYS A 161 6.64 -11.48 0.43
C LYS A 161 7.11 -12.76 1.13
N SER A 162 7.64 -13.70 0.38
CA SER A 162 8.40 -14.82 0.94
C SER A 162 9.51 -15.27 0.00
N THR A 163 10.61 -15.78 0.56
CA THR A 163 11.67 -16.49 -0.19
C THR A 163 11.53 -18.01 -0.06
N ASN A 164 10.63 -18.49 0.80
CA ASN A 164 10.36 -19.91 0.97
C ASN A 164 9.23 -20.32 0.01
N PRO A 165 9.48 -21.29 -0.92
CA PRO A 165 8.49 -21.75 -1.90
C PRO A 165 7.20 -22.28 -1.26
N ASP A 166 7.28 -22.95 -0.11
CA ASP A 166 6.10 -23.48 0.57
C ASP A 166 5.23 -22.37 1.17
N ASN A 167 5.86 -21.30 1.66
CA ASN A 167 5.13 -20.12 2.11
C ASN A 167 4.46 -19.40 0.93
N ILE A 168 5.13 -19.30 -0.24
CA ILE A 168 4.54 -18.72 -1.45
C ILE A 168 3.29 -19.49 -1.85
N LYS A 169 3.36 -20.83 -1.89
CA LYS A 169 2.19 -21.69 -2.19
C LYS A 169 1.07 -21.49 -1.18
N ARG A 170 1.39 -21.48 0.13
CA ARG A 170 0.40 -21.28 1.19
C ARG A 170 -0.25 -19.90 1.12
N ASN A 171 0.50 -18.85 0.80
CA ASN A 171 -0.02 -17.51 0.65
C ASN A 171 -1.06 -17.38 -0.50
N LEU A 172 -1.03 -18.27 -1.48
CA LEU A 172 -2.02 -18.36 -2.55
C LEU A 172 -3.25 -19.20 -2.18
N ALA A 173 -3.10 -20.14 -1.22
CA ALA A 173 -4.16 -21.05 -0.80
C ALA A 173 -5.04 -20.41 0.28
N VAL A 174 -5.77 -19.35 -0.07
CA VAL A 174 -6.63 -18.58 0.85
C VAL A 174 -8.12 -18.80 0.59
N ASP A 175 -8.46 -19.61 -0.40
CA ASP A 175 -9.86 -19.93 -0.75
C ASP A 175 -10.36 -21.21 -0.08
N ASP A 176 -9.48 -21.93 0.63
CA ASP A 176 -9.81 -23.19 1.29
C ASP A 176 -10.60 -23.00 2.60
N PHE A 177 -10.79 -21.77 3.05
CA PHE A 177 -11.56 -21.44 4.27
C PHE A 177 -12.24 -20.07 4.14
N GLU A 178 -13.25 -19.84 4.98
CA GLU A 178 -13.99 -18.58 5.03
C GLU A 178 -13.91 -17.92 6.40
N LEU A 179 -13.88 -16.58 6.39
CA LEU A 179 -14.02 -15.76 7.60
C LEU A 179 -15.49 -15.36 7.79
N THR A 180 -16.04 -15.68 8.94
CA THR A 180 -17.36 -15.19 9.32
C THR A 180 -17.31 -13.71 9.72
N ALA A 181 -18.47 -13.05 9.79
CA ALA A 181 -18.53 -11.68 10.31
C ALA A 181 -17.99 -11.56 11.75
N SER A 182 -18.14 -12.61 12.57
CA SER A 182 -17.56 -12.66 13.93
C SER A 182 -16.03 -12.72 13.90
N ASP A 183 -15.47 -13.51 12.98
CA ASP A 183 -14.01 -13.63 12.84
C ASP A 183 -13.40 -12.29 12.40
N ILE A 184 -14.03 -11.66 11.40
CA ILE A 184 -13.61 -10.33 10.91
C ILE A 184 -13.70 -9.31 12.06
N LYS A 185 -14.79 -9.31 12.82
CA LYS A 185 -14.94 -8.42 13.97
C LYS A 185 -13.85 -8.66 15.01
N THR A 186 -13.53 -9.92 15.33
CA THR A 186 -12.44 -10.26 16.26
C THR A 186 -11.10 -9.69 15.81
N ILE A 187 -10.80 -9.73 14.49
CA ILE A 187 -9.56 -9.17 13.93
C ILE A 187 -9.60 -7.65 13.95
N LEU A 188 -10.74 -7.02 13.64
CA LEU A 188 -10.90 -5.56 13.67
C LEU A 188 -10.77 -4.97 15.09
N ASP A 189 -11.16 -5.73 16.12
CA ASP A 189 -11.11 -5.32 17.52
C ASP A 189 -9.71 -5.53 18.15
N LEU A 190 -8.72 -6.07 17.42
CA LEU A 190 -7.37 -6.22 17.94
C LEU A 190 -6.76 -4.86 18.30
N PRO A 191 -5.97 -4.78 19.38
CA PRO A 191 -5.23 -3.57 19.71
C PRO A 191 -4.22 -3.23 18.62
N GLU A 192 -3.80 -1.96 18.58
CA GLU A 192 -2.73 -1.55 17.68
C GLU A 192 -1.44 -2.33 17.97
N MET A 193 -0.93 -3.03 16.94
CA MET A 193 0.27 -3.84 17.04
C MET A 193 0.95 -4.02 15.67
N GLY A 194 2.19 -4.46 15.67
CA GLY A 194 2.91 -4.87 14.45
C GLY A 194 3.35 -3.73 13.53
N PHE A 195 3.08 -2.46 13.87
CA PHE A 195 3.52 -1.31 13.08
C PHE A 195 5.03 -1.35 12.80
N SER A 196 5.43 -1.04 11.56
CA SER A 196 6.84 -1.08 11.13
C SER A 196 7.72 -0.01 11.78
N GLY A 197 7.12 1.07 12.28
CA GLY A 197 7.81 2.27 12.74
C GLY A 197 8.03 3.30 11.63
N SER A 198 7.67 2.99 10.39
CA SER A 198 7.84 3.89 9.23
C SER A 198 6.62 4.79 9.08
N ASP A 199 6.56 5.88 9.86
CA ASP A 199 5.51 6.88 9.80
C ASP A 199 5.72 7.78 8.56
N PRO A 200 4.79 7.81 7.58
CA PRO A 200 4.92 8.63 6.37
C PRO A 200 5.16 10.12 6.62
N LYS A 201 4.70 10.63 7.76
CA LYS A 201 4.88 12.04 8.14
C LYS A 201 6.25 12.36 8.75
N LYS A 202 7.06 11.31 9.05
CA LYS A 202 8.33 11.46 9.79
C LYS A 202 9.51 10.80 9.11
N VAL A 203 9.29 9.92 8.12
CA VAL A 203 10.41 9.28 7.42
C VAL A 203 11.31 10.29 6.74
N ALA A 204 12.63 10.08 6.85
CA ALA A 204 13.66 11.03 6.40
C ALA A 204 14.61 10.43 5.36
N PHE A 205 14.16 9.43 4.61
CA PHE A 205 14.95 8.79 3.54
C PHE A 205 14.44 9.14 2.15
#